data_3e0230689d6374f3b9efc75f884f2e28
#
_entry.id   3e0230689d6374f3b9efc75f884f2e28
#
_cell.length_a   1.000
_cell.length_b   1.000
_cell.length_c   1.000
_cell.angle_alpha   90.00
_cell.angle_beta   90.00
_cell.angle_gamma   90.00
#
_symmetry.space_group_name_H-M   'P 1'
#
loop_
_entity.id
_entity.type
_entity.pdbx_description
1 polymer ?
#
loop_
_entity_poly.entity_id
_entity_poly.type
_entity_poly.pdbx_seq_one_letter_code
_entity_poly.pdbx_strand_id
1 'polypeptide(L)'
;MLSCDLTTASDGNVKWFFGAVEHLLGYEQFTMAELLDWGAANGVPTAGLKAVKDLVFVTLDGDLVHPGHVRISSDYMDTAGACIRNDQVMVPVRRLAELMGAVVAQNTTSGQTIVSRAGDTITLTPNSKTAYINGAATTLTVVPFMESNQIYVSVDDLADWFGQTVTRSKDKQLIEITEDKSVAGSSNLEQWAISMGALLLYENNPKEANLFGGKVRYGAMAVGSAVTDRIHTTGPDFGRTPLATDWGITNREGLFAQAKALIASNTTWDLCRVSHLAQWGYLSGYVTYAEALAMVQPAAETLYSRYSNWKQLQKDYLEGYMKWAGLNGNVWTTERGKLYDTILNDPNMNGVFDNTLFRTGVIGLPELSFDSNGGSEITGITAKTSKPVKLTSYVPTRAGFAFSGWFSDKELTKAVSEIKLDRDTTVYAKWIEKTDLGFTDVADNSPFRAAIGWAVKEGITNGTSATTFSPGNTCTTAQILTFLWRANGSPNSNAACPASDVAETSPFYKALCWANEKDLMTKGSGSTPCTRAAAVTYLWKLAGSPKMSVNSSFTDVPASADFAQAVAWAVEQGVTNGVSASEFAPDSTCTRGQIVTFLYRNLLD
;
A
#
# COMPACT_ATOMS: atom_id res chain seq x y z
N MET A 1 24.25 -11.40 26.75
CA MET A 1 23.03 -12.02 26.19
C MET A 1 22.09 -12.31 27.34
N LEU A 2 21.07 -11.49 27.54
CA LEU A 2 20.04 -11.74 28.54
C LEU A 2 18.95 -12.55 27.82
N SER A 3 18.93 -13.87 28.00
CA SER A 3 17.79 -14.69 27.63
C SER A 3 16.69 -14.39 28.64
N CYS A 4 15.65 -13.68 28.24
CA CYS A 4 14.48 -13.53 29.07
C CYS A 4 13.63 -14.79 28.91
N ASP A 5 13.47 -15.52 30.00
CA ASP A 5 12.57 -16.65 30.05
C ASP A 5 11.17 -16.11 30.38
N LEU A 6 10.36 -15.84 29.36
CA LEU A 6 8.96 -15.46 29.51
C LEU A 6 8.09 -16.63 30.01
N THR A 7 8.65 -17.83 30.19
CA THR A 7 7.93 -19.00 30.71
C THR A 7 7.45 -18.81 32.14
N THR A 8 7.97 -17.81 32.87
CA THR A 8 7.53 -17.49 34.25
C THR A 8 6.40 -16.46 34.33
N ALA A 9 6.08 -15.76 33.23
CA ALA A 9 4.89 -14.93 33.16
C ALA A 9 3.72 -15.79 32.66
N SER A 10 2.63 -15.90 33.42
CA SER A 10 1.46 -16.65 32.96
C SER A 10 0.91 -15.99 31.67
N ASP A 11 0.61 -16.80 30.66
CA ASP A 11 0.10 -16.37 29.34
C ASP A 11 -1.05 -15.36 29.40
N GLY A 12 -1.95 -15.54 30.37
CA GLY A 12 -3.08 -14.66 30.58
C GLY A 12 -2.70 -13.22 30.95
N ASN A 13 -1.58 -13.03 31.65
CA ASN A 13 -1.17 -11.71 32.12
C ASN A 13 -0.47 -10.88 31.03
N VAL A 14 0.28 -11.53 30.14
CA VAL A 14 0.94 -10.86 29.02
C VAL A 14 -0.12 -10.45 27.98
N LYS A 15 -1.06 -11.34 27.66
CA LYS A 15 -2.18 -11.03 26.77
C LYS A 15 -3.08 -9.92 27.31
N TRP A 16 -3.38 -9.98 28.63
CA TRP A 16 -4.19 -8.96 29.27
C TRP A 16 -3.48 -7.59 29.28
N PHE A 17 -2.18 -7.57 29.53
CA PHE A 17 -1.40 -6.33 29.54
C PHE A 17 -1.42 -5.64 28.16
N PHE A 18 -1.12 -6.38 27.08
CA PHE A 18 -1.13 -5.81 25.74
C PHE A 18 -2.55 -5.46 25.26
N GLY A 19 -3.56 -6.28 25.55
CA GLY A 19 -4.95 -5.96 25.24
C GLY A 19 -5.53 -4.78 26.05
N ALA A 20 -5.08 -4.58 27.29
CA ALA A 20 -5.49 -3.42 28.09
C ALA A 20 -4.87 -2.10 27.60
N VAL A 21 -3.67 -2.15 27.06
CA VAL A 21 -3.00 -0.98 26.47
C VAL A 21 -3.73 -0.53 25.20
N GLU A 22 -4.17 -1.46 24.38
CA GLU A 22 -4.97 -1.18 23.19
C GLU A 22 -6.26 -0.41 23.53
N HIS A 23 -6.91 -0.78 24.63
CA HIS A 23 -8.21 -0.22 25.02
C HIS A 23 -8.13 1.15 25.69
N LEU A 24 -7.00 1.50 26.30
CA LEU A 24 -7.01 2.62 27.24
C LEU A 24 -6.52 3.94 26.68
N LEU A 25 -5.55 4.02 25.74
CA LEU A 25 -4.88 5.32 25.58
C LEU A 25 -4.19 5.60 24.22
N GLY A 26 -4.11 4.67 23.30
CA GLY A 26 -3.23 4.80 22.12
C GLY A 26 -1.74 4.70 22.51
N TYR A 27 -1.03 3.79 21.89
CA TYR A 27 0.37 3.47 22.16
C TYR A 27 1.34 4.66 22.07
N GLU A 28 0.99 5.68 21.30
CA GLU A 28 1.84 6.82 20.97
C GLU A 28 2.13 7.77 22.15
N GLN A 29 1.40 7.64 23.25
CA GLN A 29 1.50 8.57 24.36
C GLN A 29 2.43 8.08 25.50
N PHE A 30 2.83 6.82 25.48
CA PHE A 30 3.58 6.19 26.56
C PHE A 30 4.90 5.58 26.08
N THR A 31 5.86 5.53 26.99
CA THR A 31 7.06 4.69 26.85
C THR A 31 6.77 3.28 27.36
N MET A 32 7.53 2.30 26.92
CA MET A 32 7.44 0.94 27.44
C MET A 32 7.61 0.90 28.97
N ALA A 33 8.52 1.71 29.51
CA ALA A 33 8.75 1.78 30.95
C ALA A 33 7.49 2.25 31.71
N GLU A 34 6.82 3.31 31.24
CA GLU A 34 5.58 3.82 31.83
C GLU A 34 4.45 2.79 31.77
N LEU A 35 4.33 2.05 30.67
CA LEU A 35 3.35 0.97 30.52
C LEU A 35 3.61 -0.18 31.49
N LEU A 36 4.87 -0.58 31.68
CA LEU A 36 5.25 -1.63 32.62
C LEU A 36 5.00 -1.20 34.09
N ASP A 37 5.25 0.06 34.43
CA ASP A 37 4.98 0.61 35.76
C ASP A 37 3.49 0.69 36.03
N TRP A 38 2.69 1.11 35.07
CA TRP A 38 1.24 1.09 35.16
C TRP A 38 0.71 -0.34 35.35
N GLY A 39 1.20 -1.31 34.55
CA GLY A 39 0.83 -2.71 34.67
C GLY A 39 1.12 -3.25 36.10
N ALA A 40 2.31 -2.97 36.63
CA ALA A 40 2.70 -3.37 37.98
C ALA A 40 1.78 -2.76 39.06
N ALA A 41 1.42 -1.48 38.90
CA ALA A 41 0.49 -0.78 39.82
C ALA A 41 -0.92 -1.36 39.77
N ASN A 42 -1.31 -2.02 38.69
CA ASN A 42 -2.62 -2.66 38.51
C ASN A 42 -2.57 -4.19 38.65
N GLY A 43 -1.53 -4.73 39.31
CA GLY A 43 -1.42 -6.14 39.64
C GLY A 43 -0.97 -7.08 38.52
N VAL A 44 -0.45 -6.54 37.43
CA VAL A 44 0.13 -7.33 36.33
C VAL A 44 1.57 -7.71 36.71
N PRO A 45 1.99 -8.99 36.61
CA PRO A 45 3.36 -9.39 36.87
C PRO A 45 4.30 -8.89 35.74
N THR A 46 4.86 -7.68 35.87
CA THR A 46 5.73 -7.06 34.90
C THR A 46 7.21 -7.25 35.19
N ALA A 47 7.58 -7.92 36.28
CA ALA A 47 8.98 -8.04 36.70
C ALA A 47 9.89 -8.68 35.63
N GLY A 48 9.42 -9.74 34.96
CA GLY A 48 10.15 -10.37 33.86
C GLY A 48 10.30 -9.46 32.63
N LEU A 49 9.30 -8.65 32.34
CA LEU A 49 9.33 -7.71 31.21
C LEU A 49 10.26 -6.51 31.48
N LYS A 50 10.37 -6.05 32.73
CA LYS A 50 11.30 -4.98 33.13
C LYS A 50 12.77 -5.35 32.94
N ALA A 51 13.09 -6.64 32.97
CA ALA A 51 14.46 -7.12 32.72
C ALA A 51 14.88 -7.00 31.26
N VAL A 52 13.96 -6.79 30.36
CA VAL A 52 14.19 -6.71 28.89
C VAL A 52 13.86 -5.32 28.31
N LYS A 53 14.01 -4.29 29.12
CA LYS A 53 13.69 -2.89 28.81
C LYS A 53 14.36 -2.32 27.55
N ASP A 54 15.43 -2.94 27.06
CA ASP A 54 16.16 -2.51 25.87
C ASP A 54 15.73 -3.26 24.60
N LEU A 55 14.72 -4.14 24.71
CA LEU A 55 14.20 -4.90 23.58
C LEU A 55 13.02 -4.16 22.92
N VAL A 56 12.85 -4.42 21.64
CA VAL A 56 11.67 -3.98 20.89
C VAL A 56 10.67 -5.13 20.85
N PHE A 57 9.49 -4.89 21.39
CA PHE A 57 8.39 -5.85 21.40
C PHE A 57 7.48 -5.56 20.21
N VAL A 58 7.16 -6.59 19.45
CA VAL A 58 6.22 -6.50 18.32
C VAL A 58 5.03 -7.38 18.64
N THR A 59 3.84 -6.81 18.57
CA THR A 59 2.57 -7.53 18.65
C THR A 59 1.90 -7.52 17.27
N LEU A 60 1.09 -8.52 17.00
CA LEU A 60 0.32 -8.67 15.80
C LEU A 60 -1.13 -9.00 16.18
N ASP A 61 -2.06 -8.07 15.95
CA ASP A 61 -3.44 -8.12 16.43
C ASP A 61 -3.54 -8.43 17.95
N GLY A 62 -2.69 -7.81 18.77
CA GLY A 62 -2.61 -7.98 20.22
C GLY A 62 -1.79 -9.19 20.71
N ASP A 63 -1.34 -10.07 19.83
CA ASP A 63 -0.51 -11.23 20.20
C ASP A 63 0.98 -10.93 20.02
N LEU A 64 1.79 -11.21 21.03
CA LEU A 64 3.24 -10.97 21.01
C LEU A 64 3.93 -11.89 20.02
N VAL A 65 4.62 -11.32 19.03
CA VAL A 65 5.26 -12.07 17.92
C VAL A 65 6.77 -11.99 17.92
N HIS A 66 7.33 -10.86 18.32
CA HIS A 66 8.77 -10.65 18.38
C HIS A 66 9.18 -9.93 19.65
N PRO A 67 9.37 -10.66 20.74
CA PRO A 67 9.83 -10.08 21.99
C PRO A 67 11.35 -9.81 22.02
N GLY A 68 12.06 -10.02 20.90
CA GLY A 68 13.52 -10.02 20.87
C GLY A 68 14.13 -11.18 21.66
N HIS A 69 14.98 -11.97 21.07
CA HIS A 69 15.78 -13.03 21.73
C HIS A 69 15.05 -13.87 22.81
N VAL A 70 13.83 -14.27 22.54
CA VAL A 70 13.08 -15.13 23.47
C VAL A 70 13.33 -16.58 23.17
N ARG A 71 13.65 -17.33 24.20
CA ARG A 71 13.72 -18.78 24.16
C ARG A 71 12.29 -19.34 24.19
N ILE A 72 11.83 -19.83 23.05
CA ILE A 72 10.47 -20.38 22.92
C ILE A 72 10.43 -21.85 23.36
N SER A 73 11.54 -22.58 23.23
CA SER A 73 11.74 -23.91 23.80
C SER A 73 13.22 -24.22 23.96
N SER A 74 13.58 -25.35 24.60
CA SER A 74 14.97 -25.81 24.72
C SER A 74 15.67 -25.97 23.37
N ASP A 75 14.92 -26.20 22.33
CA ASP A 75 15.41 -26.59 21.01
C ASP A 75 15.28 -25.48 19.95
N TYR A 76 14.54 -24.40 20.26
CA TYR A 76 14.32 -23.30 19.33
C TYR A 76 14.70 -21.95 19.96
N MET A 77 15.84 -21.42 19.55
CA MET A 77 16.25 -20.05 19.85
C MET A 77 16.05 -19.20 18.59
N ASP A 78 15.04 -18.32 18.59
CA ASP A 78 14.98 -17.25 17.63
C ASP A 78 15.96 -16.14 18.07
N THR A 79 17.09 -16.05 17.39
CA THR A 79 18.12 -15.05 17.67
C THR A 79 17.88 -13.72 16.95
N ALA A 80 16.87 -13.67 16.08
CA ALA A 80 16.57 -12.53 15.26
C ALA A 80 15.38 -11.75 15.84
N GLY A 81 15.64 -10.79 16.70
CA GLY A 81 14.62 -9.88 17.26
C GLY A 81 14.50 -8.57 16.47
N ALA A 82 13.38 -7.86 16.66
CA ALA A 82 13.25 -6.49 16.18
C ALA A 82 14.28 -5.57 16.85
N CYS A 83 14.75 -4.56 16.13
CA CYS A 83 15.72 -3.58 16.64
C CYS A 83 15.43 -2.17 16.13
N ILE A 84 15.93 -1.16 16.84
CA ILE A 84 15.90 0.23 16.38
C ILE A 84 17.22 0.55 15.69
N ARG A 85 17.15 0.99 14.43
CA ARG A 85 18.32 1.40 13.66
C ARG A 85 18.02 2.68 12.87
N ASN A 86 18.86 3.70 13.03
CA ASN A 86 18.64 5.02 12.41
C ASN A 86 17.23 5.58 12.70
N ASP A 87 16.81 5.49 13.96
CA ASP A 87 15.49 5.92 14.44
C ASP A 87 14.29 5.20 13.79
N GLN A 88 14.51 4.08 13.12
CA GLN A 88 13.49 3.24 12.53
C GLN A 88 13.48 1.85 13.19
N VAL A 89 12.28 1.31 13.35
CA VAL A 89 12.11 -0.06 13.84
C VAL A 89 12.31 -1.02 12.68
N MET A 90 13.30 -1.88 12.80
CA MET A 90 13.65 -2.89 11.81
C MET A 90 13.22 -4.27 12.32
N VAL A 91 12.59 -5.05 11.47
CA VAL A 91 12.06 -6.37 11.79
C VAL A 91 12.60 -7.43 10.82
N PRO A 92 12.86 -8.65 11.31
CA PRO A 92 13.21 -9.77 10.43
C PRO A 92 11.98 -10.17 9.61
N VAL A 93 12.13 -10.15 8.28
CA VAL A 93 10.99 -10.30 7.35
C VAL A 93 10.32 -11.65 7.46
N ARG A 94 11.09 -12.75 7.50
CA ARG A 94 10.56 -14.10 7.39
C ARG A 94 9.47 -14.36 8.43
N ARG A 95 9.81 -14.18 9.69
CA ARG A 95 8.90 -14.52 10.79
C ARG A 95 7.58 -13.77 10.73
N LEU A 96 7.65 -12.44 10.61
CA LEU A 96 6.45 -11.61 10.54
C LEU A 96 5.64 -11.86 9.27
N ALA A 97 6.30 -11.92 8.11
CA ALA A 97 5.62 -12.17 6.86
C ALA A 97 4.91 -13.54 6.82
N GLU A 98 5.55 -14.60 7.34
CA GLU A 98 4.94 -15.93 7.43
C GLU A 98 3.74 -15.95 8.37
N LEU A 99 3.80 -15.23 9.50
CA LEU A 99 2.65 -15.07 10.39
C LEU A 99 1.50 -14.29 9.74
N MET A 100 1.82 -13.31 8.88
CA MET A 100 0.83 -12.60 8.07
C MET A 100 0.37 -13.40 6.84
N GLY A 101 0.73 -14.68 6.71
CA GLY A 101 0.28 -15.57 5.65
C GLY A 101 1.11 -15.53 4.37
N ALA A 102 2.29 -14.92 4.37
CA ALA A 102 3.18 -14.94 3.22
C ALA A 102 4.04 -16.22 3.16
N VAL A 103 4.61 -16.48 1.99
CA VAL A 103 5.71 -17.42 1.78
C VAL A 103 6.98 -16.62 1.60
N VAL A 104 8.04 -16.97 2.34
CA VAL A 104 9.33 -16.29 2.23
C VAL A 104 10.38 -17.25 1.69
N ALA A 105 10.85 -17.00 0.49
CA ALA A 105 11.93 -17.75 -0.17
C ALA A 105 13.20 -16.90 -0.27
N GLN A 106 14.35 -17.53 -0.21
CA GLN A 106 15.64 -16.88 -0.44
C GLN A 106 16.29 -17.48 -1.68
N ASN A 107 16.65 -16.62 -2.62
CA ASN A 107 17.46 -17.01 -3.76
C ASN A 107 18.92 -17.03 -3.34
N THR A 108 19.47 -18.23 -3.16
CA THR A 108 20.86 -18.42 -2.69
C THR A 108 21.91 -17.93 -3.69
N THR A 109 21.56 -17.82 -4.97
CA THR A 109 22.47 -17.36 -6.02
C THR A 109 22.57 -15.84 -6.07
N SER A 110 21.42 -15.14 -6.00
CA SER A 110 21.35 -13.67 -6.05
C SER A 110 21.39 -13.00 -4.67
N GLY A 111 21.21 -13.76 -3.60
CA GLY A 111 21.07 -13.24 -2.22
C GLY A 111 19.75 -12.51 -1.97
N GLN A 112 18.83 -12.54 -2.93
CA GLN A 112 17.53 -11.87 -2.82
C GLN A 112 16.55 -12.67 -1.95
N THR A 113 15.72 -11.95 -1.21
CA THR A 113 14.58 -12.53 -0.49
C THR A 113 13.30 -12.20 -1.24
N ILE A 114 12.49 -13.22 -1.49
CA ILE A 114 11.20 -13.12 -2.19
C ILE A 114 10.12 -13.40 -1.19
N VAL A 115 9.18 -12.45 -1.03
CA VAL A 115 8.00 -12.57 -0.18
C VAL A 115 6.77 -12.61 -1.07
N SER A 116 5.96 -13.66 -0.95
CA SER A 116 4.77 -13.84 -1.78
C SER A 116 3.52 -14.02 -0.92
N ARG A 117 2.47 -13.24 -1.19
CA ARG A 117 1.17 -13.33 -0.51
C ARG A 117 0.05 -12.90 -1.47
N ALA A 118 -1.03 -13.67 -1.50
CA ALA A 118 -2.26 -13.34 -2.23
C ALA A 118 -2.03 -12.89 -3.69
N GLY A 119 -1.07 -13.54 -4.37
CA GLY A 119 -0.70 -13.23 -5.76
C GLY A 119 0.33 -12.11 -5.93
N ASP A 120 0.58 -11.33 -4.90
CA ASP A 120 1.64 -10.31 -4.91
C ASP A 120 3.00 -10.90 -4.57
N THR A 121 4.04 -10.34 -5.16
CA THR A 121 5.44 -10.75 -4.93
C THR A 121 6.29 -9.51 -4.65
N ILE A 122 7.06 -9.58 -3.56
CA ILE A 122 8.00 -8.53 -3.15
C ILE A 122 9.40 -9.13 -3.20
N THR A 123 10.28 -8.51 -3.97
CA THR A 123 11.69 -8.92 -4.08
C THR A 123 12.57 -7.90 -3.38
N LEU A 124 13.30 -8.35 -2.38
CA LEU A 124 14.23 -7.58 -1.56
C LEU A 124 15.67 -7.95 -1.87
N THR A 125 16.53 -6.96 -1.99
CA THR A 125 17.97 -7.16 -2.14
C THR A 125 18.69 -6.52 -0.95
N PRO A 126 19.49 -7.26 -0.18
CA PRO A 126 20.26 -6.70 0.92
C PRO A 126 21.12 -5.53 0.45
N ASN A 127 21.21 -4.49 1.26
CA ASN A 127 21.97 -3.27 0.99
C ASN A 127 21.49 -2.45 -0.22
N SER A 128 20.30 -2.74 -0.76
CA SER A 128 19.65 -1.97 -1.83
C SER A 128 18.39 -1.27 -1.29
N LYS A 129 18.26 0.03 -1.51
CA LYS A 129 17.05 0.79 -1.17
C LYS A 129 15.90 0.55 -2.16
N THR A 130 16.18 -0.14 -3.27
CA THR A 130 15.18 -0.50 -4.27
C THR A 130 14.68 -1.92 -4.00
N ALA A 131 13.37 -2.06 -3.80
CA ALA A 131 12.65 -3.34 -3.85
C ALA A 131 11.80 -3.41 -5.12
N TYR A 132 11.28 -4.59 -5.43
CA TYR A 132 10.36 -4.77 -6.55
C TYR A 132 9.07 -5.39 -6.07
N ILE A 133 7.94 -4.72 -6.32
CA ILE A 133 6.60 -5.23 -6.06
C ILE A 133 5.98 -5.60 -7.40
N ASN A 134 5.70 -6.89 -7.60
CA ASN A 134 5.19 -7.42 -8.87
C ASN A 134 6.05 -7.00 -10.09
N GLY A 135 7.37 -6.92 -9.89
CA GLY A 135 8.33 -6.49 -10.91
C GLY A 135 8.47 -4.97 -11.06
N ALA A 136 7.62 -4.16 -10.45
CA ALA A 136 7.75 -2.70 -10.45
C ALA A 136 8.69 -2.22 -9.33
N ALA A 137 9.65 -1.36 -9.67
CA ALA A 137 10.59 -0.82 -8.69
C ALA A 137 9.90 0.13 -7.71
N THR A 138 10.18 -0.05 -6.42
CA THR A 138 9.77 0.84 -5.33
C THR A 138 10.96 1.19 -4.45
N THR A 139 10.88 2.34 -3.79
CA THR A 139 11.95 2.81 -2.89
C THR A 139 11.55 2.54 -1.45
N LEU A 140 12.39 1.81 -0.72
CA LEU A 140 12.19 1.51 0.68
C LEU A 140 12.49 2.73 1.57
N THR A 141 11.83 2.78 2.71
CA THR A 141 12.07 3.80 3.74
C THR A 141 13.50 3.72 4.26
N VAL A 142 13.97 2.51 4.55
CA VAL A 142 15.34 2.23 5.02
C VAL A 142 15.97 1.14 4.17
N VAL A 143 17.28 1.21 3.98
CA VAL A 143 18.06 0.16 3.30
C VAL A 143 17.99 -1.15 4.11
N PRO A 144 17.50 -2.25 3.53
CA PRO A 144 17.46 -3.54 4.18
C PRO A 144 18.88 -4.09 4.42
N PHE A 145 19.06 -4.82 5.50
CA PHE A 145 20.34 -5.43 5.84
C PHE A 145 20.16 -6.90 6.24
N MET A 146 21.24 -7.66 6.22
CA MET A 146 21.28 -9.04 6.68
C MET A 146 21.89 -9.12 8.07
N GLU A 147 21.24 -9.84 8.98
CA GLU A 147 21.76 -10.21 10.28
C GLU A 147 21.23 -11.60 10.65
N SER A 148 22.09 -12.46 11.23
CA SER A 148 21.72 -13.83 11.62
C SER A 148 20.98 -14.62 10.51
N ASN A 149 21.42 -14.46 9.25
CA ASN A 149 20.82 -15.07 8.05
C ASN A 149 19.35 -14.65 7.78
N GLN A 150 18.92 -13.53 8.35
CA GLN A 150 17.61 -12.92 8.15
C GLN A 150 17.77 -11.56 7.49
N ILE A 151 16.90 -11.24 6.53
CA ILE A 151 16.80 -9.88 5.99
C ILE A 151 15.89 -9.05 6.88
N TYR A 152 16.35 -7.84 7.22
CA TYR A 152 15.63 -6.86 8.01
C TYR A 152 15.13 -5.75 7.12
N VAL A 153 13.89 -5.35 7.32
CA VAL A 153 13.26 -4.18 6.69
C VAL A 153 12.61 -3.30 7.75
N SER A 154 12.26 -2.07 7.40
CA SER A 154 11.43 -1.23 8.26
C SER A 154 10.08 -1.92 8.51
N VAL A 155 9.61 -1.87 9.75
CA VAL A 155 8.27 -2.37 10.10
C VAL A 155 7.19 -1.64 9.29
N ASP A 156 7.41 -0.36 8.97
CA ASP A 156 6.49 0.44 8.17
C ASP A 156 6.39 -0.08 6.72
N ASP A 157 7.55 -0.34 6.08
CA ASP A 157 7.56 -0.92 4.73
C ASP A 157 6.84 -2.28 4.71
N LEU A 158 7.13 -3.15 5.70
CA LEU A 158 6.51 -4.47 5.79
C LEU A 158 4.99 -4.37 6.00
N ALA A 159 4.56 -3.51 6.92
CA ALA A 159 3.15 -3.31 7.22
C ALA A 159 2.39 -2.72 6.01
N ASP A 160 2.98 -1.75 5.31
CA ASP A 160 2.37 -1.14 4.12
C ASP A 160 2.14 -2.18 3.01
N TRP A 161 3.10 -3.10 2.78
CA TRP A 161 2.95 -4.18 1.79
C TRP A 161 1.78 -5.11 2.09
N PHE A 162 1.49 -5.32 3.37
CA PHE A 162 0.40 -6.21 3.81
C PHE A 162 -0.90 -5.47 4.15
N GLY A 163 -0.96 -4.16 3.93
CA GLY A 163 -2.12 -3.34 4.27
C GLY A 163 -2.38 -3.28 5.77
N GLN A 164 -1.32 -3.36 6.59
CA GLN A 164 -1.38 -3.32 8.05
C GLN A 164 -1.21 -1.90 8.57
N THR A 165 -1.71 -1.65 9.76
CA THR A 165 -1.45 -0.41 10.50
C THR A 165 -0.40 -0.66 11.58
N VAL A 166 0.53 0.28 11.74
CA VAL A 166 1.55 0.23 12.80
C VAL A 166 1.28 1.33 13.81
N THR A 167 1.05 0.93 15.05
CA THR A 167 1.01 1.82 16.20
C THR A 167 2.24 1.55 17.07
N ARG A 168 2.79 2.56 17.72
CA ARG A 168 4.03 2.40 18.48
C ARG A 168 4.02 3.23 19.75
N SER A 169 4.70 2.74 20.79
CA SER A 169 4.99 3.53 21.99
C SER A 169 5.94 4.70 21.66
N LYS A 170 5.95 5.71 22.54
CA LYS A 170 6.76 6.93 22.36
C LYS A 170 8.25 6.66 22.20
N ASP A 171 8.77 5.62 22.86
CA ASP A 171 10.15 5.16 22.77
C ASP A 171 10.38 4.12 21.65
N LYS A 172 9.34 3.77 20.89
CA LYS A 172 9.37 2.75 19.82
C LYS A 172 9.76 1.35 20.29
N GLN A 173 9.69 1.07 21.57
CA GLN A 173 10.01 -0.26 22.12
C GLN A 173 8.81 -1.21 22.12
N LEU A 174 7.58 -0.68 22.01
CA LEU A 174 6.38 -1.47 21.77
C LEU A 174 5.77 -1.10 20.44
N ILE A 175 5.64 -2.08 19.55
CA ILE A 175 5.08 -1.97 18.22
C ILE A 175 3.86 -2.86 18.15
N GLU A 176 2.72 -2.28 17.83
CA GLU A 176 1.52 -3.01 17.49
C GLU A 176 1.31 -2.97 15.98
N ILE A 177 1.24 -4.13 15.35
CA ILE A 177 0.85 -4.29 13.95
C ILE A 177 -0.58 -4.83 13.96
N THR A 178 -1.50 -4.08 13.38
CA THR A 178 -2.92 -4.44 13.33
C THR A 178 -3.37 -4.57 11.89
N GLU A 179 -4.06 -5.66 11.57
CA GLU A 179 -4.70 -5.77 10.27
C GLU A 179 -5.87 -4.79 10.21
N ASP A 180 -5.82 -3.86 9.26
CA ASP A 180 -6.94 -2.97 9.01
C ASP A 180 -8.06 -3.77 8.32
N LYS A 181 -8.96 -4.30 9.16
CA LYS A 181 -10.17 -4.98 8.72
C LYS A 181 -11.31 -4.01 8.48
N SER A 182 -11.11 -2.71 8.75
CA SER A 182 -12.09 -1.71 8.41
C SER A 182 -12.19 -1.62 6.89
N VAL A 183 -13.38 -1.83 6.39
CA VAL A 183 -13.72 -1.57 4.99
C VAL A 183 -14.39 -0.21 4.92
N ALA A 184 -14.01 0.58 3.94
CA ALA A 184 -14.70 1.83 3.69
C ALA A 184 -16.16 1.51 3.33
N GLY A 185 -17.11 2.21 3.95
CA GLY A 185 -18.54 1.97 3.77
C GLY A 185 -19.16 1.03 4.81
N SER A 186 -20.46 0.83 4.73
CA SER A 186 -21.26 0.05 5.68
C SER A 186 -21.51 -1.38 5.18
N SER A 187 -20.44 -2.15 4.91
CA SER A 187 -20.55 -3.56 4.53
C SER A 187 -21.02 -4.41 5.70
N ASN A 188 -21.97 -5.33 5.45
CA ASN A 188 -22.35 -6.38 6.39
C ASN A 188 -21.94 -7.77 5.90
N LEU A 189 -21.12 -7.82 4.86
CA LEU A 189 -20.74 -9.06 4.18
C LEU A 189 -19.99 -10.04 5.08
N GLU A 190 -19.14 -9.55 6.00
CA GLU A 190 -18.47 -10.42 6.97
C GLU A 190 -19.48 -11.11 7.88
N GLN A 191 -20.48 -10.38 8.38
CA GLN A 191 -21.52 -10.97 9.20
C GLN A 191 -22.35 -12.01 8.43
N TRP A 192 -22.64 -11.76 7.16
CA TRP A 192 -23.25 -12.75 6.27
C TRP A 192 -22.37 -14.00 6.12
N ALA A 193 -21.06 -13.82 5.89
CA ALA A 193 -20.11 -14.91 5.75
C ALA A 193 -20.04 -15.78 7.01
N ILE A 194 -19.97 -15.16 8.19
CA ILE A 194 -20.00 -15.86 9.48
C ILE A 194 -21.31 -16.65 9.64
N SER A 195 -22.43 -16.01 9.44
CA SER A 195 -23.75 -16.57 9.72
C SER A 195 -24.14 -17.71 8.77
N MET A 196 -23.85 -17.57 7.47
CA MET A 196 -24.15 -18.62 6.49
C MET A 196 -23.29 -19.87 6.69
N GLY A 197 -22.04 -19.72 7.11
CA GLY A 197 -21.10 -20.80 7.36
C GLY A 197 -21.05 -21.29 8.82
N ALA A 198 -21.83 -20.70 9.71
CA ALA A 198 -21.65 -20.81 11.16
C ALA A 198 -21.52 -22.24 11.71
N LEU A 199 -22.34 -23.18 11.26
CA LEU A 199 -22.29 -24.56 11.73
C LEU A 199 -20.96 -25.24 11.39
N LEU A 200 -20.45 -25.06 10.17
CA LEU A 200 -19.19 -25.63 9.73
C LEU A 200 -18.00 -24.89 10.32
N LEU A 201 -18.08 -23.57 10.43
CA LEU A 201 -17.04 -22.74 11.03
C LEU A 201 -16.85 -23.06 12.52
N TYR A 202 -17.95 -23.19 13.25
CA TYR A 202 -17.94 -23.51 14.68
C TYR A 202 -17.39 -24.92 14.97
N GLU A 203 -17.67 -25.89 14.10
CA GLU A 203 -17.18 -27.27 14.23
C GLU A 203 -15.65 -27.32 14.07
N ASN A 204 -15.08 -26.52 13.16
CA ASN A 204 -13.67 -26.59 12.79
C ASN A 204 -12.78 -25.55 13.45
N ASN A 205 -13.34 -24.54 14.09
CA ASN A 205 -12.60 -23.43 14.68
C ASN A 205 -12.95 -23.18 16.15
N PRO A 206 -12.04 -22.54 16.90
CA PRO A 206 -12.40 -22.02 18.21
C PRO A 206 -13.50 -20.96 18.04
N LYS A 207 -14.57 -21.24 18.51
CA LYS A 207 -15.82 -20.67 19.01
C LYS A 207 -15.83 -19.14 19.18
N GLU A 208 -15.47 -18.39 18.15
CA GLU A 208 -15.52 -16.94 18.12
C GLU A 208 -16.30 -16.47 16.90
N ALA A 209 -17.12 -15.41 17.06
CA ALA A 209 -17.83 -14.76 15.97
C ALA A 209 -16.86 -13.93 15.08
N ASN A 210 -15.79 -14.57 14.65
CA ASN A 210 -14.74 -14.00 13.84
C ASN A 210 -14.43 -14.97 12.70
N LEU A 211 -14.89 -14.67 11.51
CA LEU A 211 -14.68 -15.52 10.36
C LEU A 211 -13.19 -15.66 10.02
N PHE A 212 -12.41 -14.59 10.16
CA PHE A 212 -11.04 -14.54 9.69
C PHE A 212 -10.02 -14.68 10.80
N GLY A 213 -10.47 -15.04 12.00
CA GLY A 213 -9.72 -15.62 13.09
C GLY A 213 -8.37 -14.99 13.38
N GLY A 214 -8.31 -13.67 13.57
CA GLY A 214 -7.07 -13.00 13.92
C GLY A 214 -6.31 -13.75 15.03
N LYS A 215 -7.01 -14.13 16.09
CA LYS A 215 -6.44 -14.93 17.20
C LYS A 215 -6.05 -16.36 16.82
N VAL A 216 -6.76 -17.02 15.90
CA VAL A 216 -6.40 -18.36 15.44
C VAL A 216 -5.16 -18.32 14.56
N ARG A 217 -5.00 -17.29 13.76
CA ARG A 217 -3.84 -17.10 12.89
C ARG A 217 -2.55 -16.79 13.68
N TYR A 218 -2.68 -16.04 14.79
CA TYR A 218 -1.55 -15.54 15.56
C TYR A 218 -1.48 -16.10 16.98
N GLY A 219 -2.58 -16.60 17.52
CA GLY A 219 -2.77 -16.92 18.92
C GLY A 219 -2.06 -18.16 19.42
N ALA A 220 -1.27 -18.79 18.59
CA ALA A 220 -0.44 -19.90 19.02
C ALA A 220 0.99 -19.49 19.38
N MET A 221 1.27 -18.21 19.37
CA MET A 221 2.54 -17.70 19.87
C MET A 221 2.48 -17.32 21.37
N ALA A 222 1.37 -17.66 22.04
CA ALA A 222 1.28 -17.53 23.48
C ALA A 222 2.22 -18.53 24.15
N VAL A 223 2.91 -18.04 25.11
CA VAL A 223 3.99 -18.63 25.87
C VAL A 223 3.51 -19.81 26.73
N GLY A 224 4.12 -20.99 26.61
CA GLY A 224 3.90 -22.16 27.46
C GLY A 224 4.15 -23.50 26.78
N SER A 225 4.51 -24.55 27.51
CA SER A 225 4.92 -25.86 27.00
C SER A 225 3.87 -26.61 26.13
N ALA A 226 2.58 -26.24 26.25
CA ALA A 226 1.51 -26.78 25.41
C ALA A 226 1.40 -26.05 24.05
N VAL A 227 2.19 -25.01 23.83
CA VAL A 227 2.15 -24.10 22.69
C VAL A 227 3.18 -24.47 21.64
N THR A 228 4.25 -25.18 22.01
CA THR A 228 5.28 -25.62 21.06
C THR A 228 4.72 -26.46 19.91
N ASP A 229 3.73 -27.32 20.17
CA ASP A 229 3.06 -28.08 19.13
C ASP A 229 2.14 -27.21 18.23
N ARG A 230 1.63 -26.10 18.77
CA ARG A 230 0.77 -25.16 18.01
C ARG A 230 1.55 -24.15 17.21
N ILE A 231 2.77 -23.79 17.57
CA ILE A 231 3.64 -22.88 16.81
C ILE A 231 3.94 -23.46 15.43
N HIS A 232 4.01 -24.77 15.30
CA HIS A 232 4.20 -25.44 14.00
C HIS A 232 2.90 -25.57 13.18
N THR A 233 1.73 -25.40 13.81
CA THR A 233 0.42 -25.60 13.16
C THR A 233 -0.35 -24.30 12.94
N THR A 234 0.13 -23.17 13.44
CA THR A 234 -0.50 -21.87 13.29
C THR A 234 0.37 -20.97 12.42
N GLY A 235 -0.03 -20.43 11.53
CA GLY A 235 0.57 -19.73 10.44
C GLY A 235 -0.15 -20.19 9.19
N PRO A 236 0.39 -19.95 8.03
CA PRO A 236 -0.21 -20.36 6.76
C PRO A 236 -0.56 -21.83 6.68
N ASP A 237 0.21 -22.69 7.34
CA ASP A 237 0.01 -24.15 7.32
C ASP A 237 -1.30 -24.58 8.00
N PHE A 238 -1.81 -23.81 8.96
CA PHE A 238 -3.11 -24.08 9.58
C PHE A 238 -4.25 -24.11 8.55
N GLY A 239 -4.25 -23.15 7.60
CA GLY A 239 -5.23 -23.14 6.51
C GLY A 239 -4.85 -24.06 5.34
N ARG A 240 -3.54 -24.19 5.02
CA ARG A 240 -3.06 -24.93 3.86
C ARG A 240 -3.24 -26.43 4.00
N THR A 241 -2.99 -27.00 5.18
CA THR A 241 -3.11 -28.43 5.39
C THR A 241 -4.53 -28.93 5.09
N PRO A 242 -5.60 -28.41 5.72
CA PRO A 242 -6.95 -28.86 5.39
C PRO A 242 -7.40 -28.48 3.98
N LEU A 243 -6.97 -27.37 3.43
CA LEU A 243 -7.25 -27.06 2.01
C LEU A 243 -6.65 -28.12 1.09
N ALA A 244 -5.44 -28.59 1.37
CA ALA A 244 -4.78 -29.63 0.58
C ALA A 244 -5.38 -31.02 0.80
N THR A 245 -5.64 -31.41 2.06
CA THR A 245 -6.10 -32.75 2.42
C THR A 245 -7.57 -32.98 2.10
N ASP A 246 -8.42 -32.01 2.40
CA ASP A 246 -9.88 -32.18 2.35
C ASP A 246 -10.48 -31.64 1.05
N TRP A 247 -9.77 -30.74 0.37
CA TRP A 247 -10.24 -30.07 -0.84
C TRP A 247 -9.34 -30.23 -2.06
N GLY A 248 -8.12 -30.75 -1.90
CA GLY A 248 -7.12 -30.83 -2.97
C GLY A 248 -6.60 -29.46 -3.43
N ILE A 249 -6.76 -28.42 -2.61
CA ILE A 249 -6.39 -27.04 -2.93
C ILE A 249 -4.99 -26.74 -2.38
N THR A 250 -4.03 -26.52 -3.27
CA THR A 250 -2.62 -26.29 -2.91
C THR A 250 -2.12 -24.89 -3.28
N ASN A 251 -2.96 -24.08 -3.92
CA ASN A 251 -2.61 -22.73 -4.37
C ASN A 251 -3.86 -21.83 -4.50
N ARG A 252 -3.61 -20.57 -4.79
CA ARG A 252 -4.63 -19.53 -4.96
C ARG A 252 -5.61 -19.82 -6.10
N GLU A 253 -5.10 -20.26 -7.24
CA GLU A 253 -5.90 -20.54 -8.43
C GLU A 253 -6.88 -21.68 -8.15
N GLY A 254 -6.41 -22.74 -7.48
CA GLY A 254 -7.25 -23.85 -7.03
C GLY A 254 -8.34 -23.42 -6.06
N LEU A 255 -8.04 -22.49 -5.16
CA LEU A 255 -9.02 -21.93 -4.23
C LEU A 255 -10.16 -21.21 -4.97
N PHE A 256 -9.83 -20.30 -5.90
CA PHE A 256 -10.85 -19.60 -6.69
C PHE A 256 -11.64 -20.54 -7.60
N ALA A 257 -10.99 -21.51 -8.22
CA ALA A 257 -11.66 -22.50 -9.06
C ALA A 257 -12.68 -23.31 -8.25
N GLN A 258 -12.32 -23.75 -7.04
CA GLN A 258 -13.22 -24.50 -6.17
C GLN A 258 -14.38 -23.63 -5.64
N ALA A 259 -14.11 -22.39 -5.22
CA ALA A 259 -15.16 -21.46 -4.80
C ALA A 259 -16.17 -21.21 -5.93
N LYS A 260 -15.68 -20.97 -7.15
CA LYS A 260 -16.53 -20.83 -8.35
C LYS A 260 -17.36 -22.08 -8.64
N ALA A 261 -16.80 -23.26 -8.47
CA ALA A 261 -17.52 -24.52 -8.66
C ALA A 261 -18.64 -24.69 -7.62
N LEU A 262 -18.39 -24.37 -6.34
CA LEU A 262 -19.41 -24.40 -5.29
C LEU A 262 -20.54 -23.39 -5.57
N ILE A 263 -20.22 -22.18 -6.00
CA ILE A 263 -21.23 -21.17 -6.37
C ILE A 263 -22.05 -21.66 -7.57
N ALA A 264 -21.41 -22.26 -8.58
CA ALA A 264 -22.09 -22.77 -9.77
C ALA A 264 -23.00 -23.98 -9.48
N SER A 265 -22.71 -24.80 -8.46
CA SER A 265 -23.58 -25.89 -8.03
C SER A 265 -24.94 -25.41 -7.52
N ASN A 266 -24.95 -24.19 -6.98
CA ASN A 266 -26.13 -23.45 -6.57
C ASN A 266 -27.00 -24.17 -5.50
N THR A 267 -26.42 -25.12 -4.74
CA THR A 267 -27.08 -25.75 -3.58
C THR A 267 -26.79 -24.96 -2.32
N THR A 268 -27.71 -24.95 -1.37
CA THR A 268 -27.47 -24.26 -0.07
C THR A 268 -26.29 -24.85 0.67
N TRP A 269 -26.10 -26.16 0.58
CA TRP A 269 -24.93 -26.87 1.12
C TRP A 269 -23.61 -26.28 0.60
N ASP A 270 -23.48 -26.16 -0.72
CA ASP A 270 -22.25 -25.67 -1.34
C ASP A 270 -22.05 -24.15 -1.16
N LEU A 271 -23.12 -23.38 -1.27
CA LEU A 271 -23.06 -21.93 -1.07
C LEU A 271 -22.55 -21.58 0.34
N CYS A 272 -23.02 -22.28 1.38
CA CYS A 272 -22.53 -22.08 2.74
C CYS A 272 -21.04 -22.46 2.90
N ARG A 273 -20.57 -23.44 2.14
CA ARG A 273 -19.16 -23.91 2.19
C ARG A 273 -18.17 -22.92 1.56
N VAL A 274 -18.65 -21.99 0.72
CA VAL A 274 -17.81 -20.90 0.19
C VAL A 274 -17.23 -20.05 1.32
N SER A 275 -18.01 -19.83 2.37
CA SER A 275 -17.54 -19.11 3.57
C SER A 275 -16.33 -19.80 4.24
N HIS A 276 -16.37 -21.12 4.31
CA HIS A 276 -15.26 -21.93 4.85
C HIS A 276 -14.01 -21.85 3.98
N LEU A 277 -14.17 -21.95 2.66
CA LEU A 277 -13.04 -21.75 1.73
C LEU A 277 -12.43 -20.36 1.83
N ALA A 278 -13.26 -19.32 1.96
CA ALA A 278 -12.81 -17.94 2.12
C ALA A 278 -11.99 -17.77 3.40
N GLN A 279 -12.46 -18.32 4.53
CA GLN A 279 -11.74 -18.29 5.78
C GLN A 279 -10.38 -18.99 5.69
N TRP A 280 -10.37 -20.22 5.21
CA TRP A 280 -9.13 -20.98 5.12
C TRP A 280 -8.17 -20.44 4.06
N GLY A 281 -8.71 -19.89 2.98
CA GLY A 281 -7.93 -19.17 1.99
C GLY A 281 -7.23 -17.94 2.56
N TYR A 282 -7.91 -17.20 3.41
CA TYR A 282 -7.32 -16.07 4.14
C TYR A 282 -6.26 -16.53 5.16
N LEU A 283 -6.57 -17.52 5.99
CA LEU A 283 -5.63 -18.08 6.97
C LEU A 283 -4.38 -18.67 6.32
N SER A 284 -4.51 -19.25 5.11
CA SER A 284 -3.40 -19.79 4.34
C SER A 284 -2.56 -18.74 3.63
N GLY A 285 -3.01 -17.49 3.59
CA GLY A 285 -2.38 -16.40 2.83
C GLY A 285 -2.60 -16.47 1.31
N TYR A 286 -3.52 -17.33 0.83
CA TYR A 286 -3.86 -17.39 -0.59
C TYR A 286 -4.67 -16.18 -1.05
N VAL A 287 -5.45 -15.57 -0.17
CA VAL A 287 -6.25 -14.37 -0.44
C VAL A 287 -6.09 -13.36 0.69
N THR A 288 -6.31 -12.09 0.36
CA THR A 288 -6.47 -11.00 1.32
C THR A 288 -7.83 -11.07 1.99
N TYR A 289 -8.04 -10.29 3.06
CA TYR A 289 -9.34 -10.16 3.73
C TYR A 289 -10.45 -9.72 2.76
N ALA A 290 -10.18 -8.67 1.96
CA ALA A 290 -11.16 -8.17 1.00
C ALA A 290 -11.48 -9.20 -0.11
N GLU A 291 -10.49 -9.95 -0.59
CA GLU A 291 -10.72 -11.01 -1.58
C GLU A 291 -11.50 -12.18 -1.01
N ALA A 292 -11.30 -12.52 0.25
CA ALA A 292 -12.08 -13.54 0.94
C ALA A 292 -13.55 -13.12 1.07
N LEU A 293 -13.82 -11.85 1.41
CA LEU A 293 -15.19 -11.31 1.44
C LEU A 293 -15.81 -11.27 0.05
N ALA A 294 -15.08 -10.78 -0.95
CA ALA A 294 -15.56 -10.74 -2.34
C ALA A 294 -15.89 -12.15 -2.89
N MET A 295 -15.14 -13.17 -2.46
CA MET A 295 -15.41 -14.57 -2.80
C MET A 295 -16.76 -15.05 -2.25
N VAL A 296 -17.15 -14.60 -1.05
CA VAL A 296 -18.39 -14.99 -0.38
C VAL A 296 -19.60 -14.26 -0.93
N GLN A 297 -19.45 -13.03 -1.39
CA GLN A 297 -20.56 -12.14 -1.76
C GLN A 297 -21.60 -12.79 -2.69
N PRO A 298 -21.26 -13.41 -3.83
CA PRO A 298 -22.23 -14.00 -4.73
C PRO A 298 -23.06 -15.13 -4.09
N ALA A 299 -22.43 -15.89 -3.18
CA ALA A 299 -23.12 -16.95 -2.44
C ALA A 299 -24.09 -16.36 -1.41
N ALA A 300 -23.67 -15.32 -0.68
CA ALA A 300 -24.51 -14.61 0.29
C ALA A 300 -25.72 -13.97 -0.37
N GLU A 301 -25.55 -13.28 -1.50
CA GLU A 301 -26.65 -12.69 -2.29
C GLU A 301 -27.65 -13.74 -2.76
N THR A 302 -27.14 -14.89 -3.23
CA THR A 302 -28.00 -15.99 -3.64
C THR A 302 -28.82 -16.54 -2.47
N LEU A 303 -28.19 -16.75 -1.31
CA LEU A 303 -28.87 -17.24 -0.10
C LEU A 303 -29.88 -16.20 0.43
N TYR A 304 -29.52 -14.91 0.42
CA TYR A 304 -30.42 -13.83 0.78
C TYR A 304 -31.71 -13.85 -0.08
N SER A 305 -31.57 -14.09 -1.37
CA SER A 305 -32.75 -14.15 -2.28
C SER A 305 -33.67 -15.34 -2.04
N ARG A 306 -33.21 -16.41 -1.38
CA ARG A 306 -33.96 -17.66 -1.15
C ARG A 306 -34.63 -17.76 0.19
N TYR A 307 -34.07 -17.16 1.21
CA TYR A 307 -34.46 -17.33 2.58
C TYR A 307 -34.90 -16.01 3.21
N SER A 308 -35.66 -16.10 4.30
CA SER A 308 -36.08 -14.97 5.09
C SER A 308 -35.56 -15.00 6.54
N ASN A 309 -34.93 -16.13 6.93
CA ASN A 309 -34.35 -16.30 8.27
C ASN A 309 -33.30 -17.42 8.29
N TRP A 310 -32.41 -17.35 9.29
CA TRP A 310 -31.30 -18.28 9.43
C TRP A 310 -31.73 -19.72 9.70
N LYS A 311 -32.81 -19.93 10.43
CA LYS A 311 -33.26 -21.29 10.76
C LYS A 311 -33.66 -22.08 9.52
N GLN A 312 -34.32 -21.44 8.56
CA GLN A 312 -34.65 -22.08 7.28
C GLN A 312 -33.38 -22.37 6.45
N LEU A 313 -32.50 -21.39 6.35
CA LEU A 313 -31.24 -21.54 5.62
C LEU A 313 -30.39 -22.68 6.22
N GLN A 314 -30.21 -22.69 7.53
CA GLN A 314 -29.41 -23.74 8.20
C GLN A 314 -30.07 -25.12 8.13
N LYS A 315 -31.39 -25.19 8.09
CA LYS A 315 -32.10 -26.44 7.86
C LYS A 315 -31.74 -27.06 6.51
N ASP A 316 -31.81 -26.27 5.44
CA ASP A 316 -31.51 -26.75 4.08
C ASP A 316 -29.99 -27.07 3.93
N TYR A 317 -29.13 -26.33 4.61
CA TYR A 317 -27.70 -26.67 4.71
C TYR A 317 -27.52 -28.05 5.36
N LEU A 318 -28.21 -28.34 6.47
CA LEU A 318 -28.14 -29.62 7.16
C LEU A 318 -28.75 -30.78 6.37
N GLU A 319 -29.77 -30.53 5.55
CA GLU A 319 -30.29 -31.53 4.61
C GLU A 319 -29.23 -31.92 3.57
N GLY A 320 -28.48 -30.95 3.06
CA GLY A 320 -27.32 -31.19 2.20
C GLY A 320 -26.20 -31.99 2.90
N TYR A 321 -25.91 -31.64 4.14
CA TYR A 321 -24.96 -32.38 4.98
C TYR A 321 -25.39 -33.84 5.17
N MET A 322 -26.65 -34.08 5.56
CA MET A 322 -27.16 -35.45 5.76
C MET A 322 -27.08 -36.27 4.50
N LYS A 323 -27.43 -35.70 3.36
CA LYS A 323 -27.33 -36.38 2.05
C LYS A 323 -25.87 -36.76 1.75
N TRP A 324 -24.93 -35.84 1.99
CA TRP A 324 -23.50 -36.12 1.80
C TRP A 324 -22.99 -37.21 2.76
N ALA A 325 -23.40 -37.15 4.02
CA ALA A 325 -22.96 -38.06 5.09
C ALA A 325 -23.73 -39.41 5.08
N GLY A 326 -24.72 -39.59 4.20
CA GLY A 326 -25.55 -40.81 4.17
C GLY A 326 -26.46 -40.99 5.40
N LEU A 327 -26.83 -39.87 6.06
CA LEU A 327 -27.65 -39.86 7.25
C LEU A 327 -29.14 -39.67 6.90
N ASN A 328 -30.02 -40.23 7.78
CA ASN A 328 -31.46 -40.11 7.67
C ASN A 328 -32.07 -39.61 8.98
N GLY A 329 -33.26 -38.98 8.91
CA GLY A 329 -33.99 -38.55 10.07
C GLY A 329 -34.10 -37.01 10.20
N ASN A 330 -34.21 -36.50 11.42
CA ASN A 330 -34.33 -35.08 11.67
C ASN A 330 -32.96 -34.40 11.65
N VAL A 331 -32.81 -33.36 10.81
CA VAL A 331 -31.54 -32.62 10.64
C VAL A 331 -30.98 -32.09 11.96
N TRP A 332 -31.84 -31.64 12.87
CA TRP A 332 -31.46 -31.06 14.15
C TRP A 332 -30.96 -32.06 15.19
N THR A 333 -31.14 -33.36 14.94
CA THR A 333 -30.64 -34.43 15.82
C THR A 333 -29.25 -34.92 15.41
N THR A 334 -28.75 -34.52 14.28
CA THR A 334 -27.35 -34.81 13.87
C THR A 334 -26.36 -34.06 14.76
N GLU A 335 -25.12 -34.54 14.82
CA GLU A 335 -24.06 -33.85 15.59
C GLU A 335 -23.90 -32.41 15.14
N ARG A 336 -23.88 -32.17 13.84
CA ARG A 336 -23.79 -30.80 13.29
C ARG A 336 -25.06 -29.98 13.54
N GLY A 337 -26.24 -30.61 13.49
CA GLY A 337 -27.52 -29.93 13.77
C GLY A 337 -27.65 -29.44 15.21
N LYS A 338 -27.11 -30.17 16.17
CA LYS A 338 -27.08 -29.76 17.58
C LYS A 338 -26.27 -28.49 17.81
N LEU A 339 -25.29 -28.19 16.93
CA LEU A 339 -24.49 -26.98 17.02
C LEU A 339 -25.32 -25.72 16.85
N TYR A 340 -26.46 -25.77 16.16
CA TYR A 340 -27.32 -24.59 16.01
C TYR A 340 -27.75 -24.01 17.35
N ASP A 341 -28.27 -24.84 18.23
CA ASP A 341 -28.68 -24.41 19.58
C ASP A 341 -27.46 -24.06 20.46
N THR A 342 -26.34 -24.75 20.27
CA THR A 342 -25.09 -24.45 20.95
C THR A 342 -24.60 -23.04 20.60
N ILE A 343 -24.59 -22.69 19.32
CA ILE A 343 -24.17 -21.36 18.81
C ILE A 343 -25.10 -20.26 19.32
N LEU A 344 -26.42 -20.51 19.34
CA LEU A 344 -27.39 -19.53 19.85
C LEU A 344 -27.17 -19.16 21.32
N ASN A 345 -26.60 -20.08 22.10
CA ASN A 345 -26.34 -19.90 23.53
C ASN A 345 -24.88 -19.55 23.85
N ASP A 346 -24.00 -19.50 22.86
CA ASP A 346 -22.58 -19.16 23.05
C ASP A 346 -22.40 -17.62 23.03
N PRO A 347 -21.97 -17.01 24.15
CA PRO A 347 -21.79 -15.55 24.21
C PRO A 347 -20.75 -15.02 23.21
N ASN A 348 -19.79 -15.86 22.79
CA ASN A 348 -18.79 -15.48 21.78
C ASN A 348 -19.36 -15.48 20.36
N MET A 349 -20.53 -16.10 20.16
CA MET A 349 -21.24 -16.18 18.87
C MET A 349 -22.51 -15.30 18.85
N ASN A 350 -22.58 -14.33 19.76
CA ASN A 350 -23.75 -13.45 19.86
C ASN A 350 -24.04 -12.73 18.54
N GLY A 351 -25.29 -12.77 18.11
CA GLY A 351 -25.76 -12.13 16.87
C GLY A 351 -25.51 -12.90 15.57
N VAL A 352 -24.83 -14.07 15.61
CA VAL A 352 -24.54 -14.86 14.40
C VAL A 352 -25.81 -15.24 13.63
N PHE A 353 -26.89 -15.57 14.34
CA PHE A 353 -28.19 -15.88 13.71
C PHE A 353 -29.22 -14.75 13.87
N ASP A 354 -28.76 -13.50 13.96
CA ASP A 354 -29.68 -12.36 13.97
C ASP A 354 -30.33 -12.15 12.58
N ASN A 355 -31.64 -12.27 12.53
CA ASN A 355 -32.41 -12.10 11.29
C ASN A 355 -32.49 -10.65 10.81
N THR A 356 -31.87 -9.68 11.48
CA THR A 356 -31.78 -8.30 10.96
C THR A 356 -31.05 -8.24 9.62
N LEU A 357 -30.10 -9.14 9.37
CA LEU A 357 -29.41 -9.26 8.10
C LEU A 357 -30.33 -9.51 6.91
N PHE A 358 -31.40 -10.30 7.09
CA PHE A 358 -32.42 -10.51 6.06
C PHE A 358 -33.29 -9.28 5.82
N ARG A 359 -33.33 -8.31 6.72
CA ARG A 359 -33.99 -7.02 6.51
C ARG A 359 -33.13 -6.00 5.80
N THR A 360 -31.82 -6.03 6.07
CA THR A 360 -30.85 -5.08 5.50
C THR A 360 -30.28 -5.55 4.14
N GLY A 361 -30.39 -6.84 3.83
CA GLY A 361 -29.80 -7.44 2.63
C GLY A 361 -28.29 -7.66 2.76
N VAL A 362 -27.67 -8.09 1.65
CA VAL A 362 -26.22 -8.22 1.54
C VAL A 362 -25.64 -6.89 1.05
N ILE A 363 -24.81 -6.28 1.86
CA ILE A 363 -24.09 -5.05 1.52
C ILE A 363 -22.62 -5.42 1.34
N GLY A 364 -22.17 -5.41 0.08
CA GLY A 364 -20.81 -5.78 -0.30
C GLY A 364 -19.77 -4.70 0.01
N LEU A 365 -18.55 -5.00 -0.36
CA LEU A 365 -17.44 -4.06 -0.29
C LEU A 365 -17.52 -3.11 -1.48
N PRO A 366 -17.12 -1.83 -1.32
CA PRO A 366 -16.97 -0.92 -2.45
C PRO A 366 -15.95 -1.44 -3.46
N GLU A 367 -16.23 -1.21 -4.74
CA GLU A 367 -15.35 -1.61 -5.84
C GLU A 367 -14.74 -0.38 -6.53
N LEU A 368 -13.44 -0.44 -6.80
CA LEU A 368 -12.75 0.47 -7.69
C LEU A 368 -12.62 -0.17 -9.07
N SER A 369 -13.30 0.39 -10.04
CA SER A 369 -13.25 -0.03 -11.44
C SER A 369 -12.32 0.87 -12.25
N PHE A 370 -11.63 0.30 -13.24
CA PHE A 370 -10.71 1.00 -14.11
C PHE A 370 -11.25 1.04 -15.54
N ASP A 371 -11.67 2.21 -16.00
CA ASP A 371 -11.96 2.43 -17.42
C ASP A 371 -10.67 2.84 -18.12
N SER A 372 -10.07 1.89 -18.81
CA SER A 372 -8.81 2.11 -19.52
C SER A 372 -8.94 2.97 -20.80
N ASN A 373 -10.13 3.46 -21.17
CA ASN A 373 -10.37 4.29 -22.34
C ASN A 373 -9.67 3.74 -23.62
N GLY A 374 -9.86 2.44 -23.87
CA GLY A 374 -9.27 1.73 -25.02
C GLY A 374 -7.82 1.28 -24.81
N GLY A 375 -7.31 1.32 -23.59
CA GLY A 375 -6.07 0.66 -23.18
C GLY A 375 -6.28 -0.80 -22.75
N SER A 376 -5.21 -1.44 -22.27
CA SER A 376 -5.28 -2.79 -21.71
C SER A 376 -6.20 -2.81 -20.48
N GLU A 377 -6.91 -3.91 -20.31
CA GLU A 377 -7.79 -4.11 -19.15
C GLU A 377 -6.98 -4.13 -17.84
N ILE A 378 -7.53 -3.50 -16.81
CA ILE A 378 -7.08 -3.60 -15.44
C ILE A 378 -8.24 -4.14 -14.62
N THR A 379 -8.00 -5.23 -13.90
CA THR A 379 -9.00 -5.84 -13.02
C THR A 379 -9.39 -4.87 -11.90
N GLY A 380 -10.68 -4.70 -11.69
CA GLY A 380 -11.22 -3.94 -10.55
C GLY A 380 -10.76 -4.52 -9.22
N ILE A 381 -10.69 -3.69 -8.22
CA ILE A 381 -10.30 -4.07 -6.86
C ILE A 381 -11.38 -3.69 -5.85
N THR A 382 -11.67 -4.60 -4.92
CA THR A 382 -12.49 -4.29 -3.75
C THR A 382 -11.68 -3.55 -2.69
N ALA A 383 -12.34 -2.80 -1.81
CA ALA A 383 -11.67 -2.12 -0.70
C ALA A 383 -10.93 -3.14 0.18
N LYS A 384 -9.64 -2.91 0.37
CA LYS A 384 -8.78 -3.74 1.24
C LYS A 384 -8.62 -3.13 2.63
N THR A 385 -8.66 -1.79 2.71
CA THR A 385 -8.43 -1.02 3.93
C THR A 385 -9.18 0.31 3.85
N SER A 386 -9.31 1.01 4.98
CA SER A 386 -9.77 2.39 5.02
C SER A 386 -8.78 3.40 4.41
N LYS A 387 -7.55 2.98 4.16
CA LYS A 387 -6.51 3.80 3.52
C LYS A 387 -6.84 4.04 2.05
N PRO A 388 -6.48 5.20 1.50
CA PRO A 388 -6.65 5.45 0.07
C PRO A 388 -5.89 4.42 -0.78
N VAL A 389 -6.53 3.97 -1.85
CA VAL A 389 -5.91 3.09 -2.85
C VAL A 389 -5.01 3.94 -3.73
N LYS A 390 -3.71 3.67 -3.71
CA LYS A 390 -2.73 4.34 -4.60
C LYS A 390 -2.85 3.80 -6.01
N LEU A 391 -3.02 4.68 -6.98
CA LEU A 391 -3.24 4.33 -8.39
C LEU A 391 -1.95 4.20 -9.21
N THR A 392 -0.81 4.55 -8.64
CA THR A 392 0.49 4.61 -9.34
C THR A 392 1.00 3.25 -9.84
N SER A 393 0.53 2.14 -9.24
CA SER A 393 0.87 0.77 -9.65
C SER A 393 -0.05 0.22 -10.77
N TYR A 394 -1.17 0.90 -11.06
CA TYR A 394 -2.13 0.47 -12.07
C TYR A 394 -1.90 1.26 -13.36
N VAL A 395 -1.05 0.73 -14.24
CA VAL A 395 -0.63 1.41 -15.48
C VAL A 395 -1.07 0.58 -16.69
N PRO A 396 -2.17 0.95 -17.36
CA PRO A 396 -2.59 0.29 -18.59
C PRO A 396 -1.64 0.63 -19.75
N THR A 397 -1.69 -0.16 -20.82
CA THR A 397 -0.96 0.07 -22.06
C THR A 397 -1.93 0.30 -23.21
N ARG A 398 -1.56 1.17 -24.16
CA ARG A 398 -2.31 1.42 -25.38
C ARG A 398 -1.36 1.68 -26.55
N ALA A 399 -1.52 0.92 -27.63
CA ALA A 399 -0.66 1.07 -28.80
C ALA A 399 -0.79 2.48 -29.41
N GLY A 400 0.33 3.15 -29.63
CA GLY A 400 0.36 4.52 -30.16
C GLY A 400 0.09 5.64 -29.14
N PHE A 401 -0.10 5.30 -27.86
CA PHE A 401 -0.38 6.30 -26.83
C PHE A 401 0.51 6.13 -25.59
N ALA A 402 0.77 7.22 -24.88
CA ALA A 402 1.38 7.24 -23.55
C ALA A 402 0.30 7.43 -22.49
N PHE A 403 0.38 6.66 -21.41
CA PHE A 403 -0.51 6.82 -20.27
C PHE A 403 -0.17 8.10 -19.51
N SER A 404 -1.15 8.99 -19.34
CA SER A 404 -0.99 10.31 -18.69
C SER A 404 -1.43 10.32 -17.24
N GLY A 405 -2.17 9.30 -16.80
CA GLY A 405 -2.68 9.18 -15.44
C GLY A 405 -4.15 8.79 -15.37
N TRP A 406 -4.62 8.61 -14.13
CA TRP A 406 -6.02 8.32 -13.82
C TRP A 406 -6.78 9.60 -13.48
N PHE A 407 -8.07 9.63 -13.83
CA PHE A 407 -9.00 10.73 -13.58
C PHE A 407 -10.27 10.21 -12.92
N SER A 408 -10.86 10.99 -12.01
CA SER A 408 -12.10 10.61 -11.32
C SER A 408 -13.38 10.95 -12.10
N ASP A 409 -13.28 11.59 -13.25
CA ASP A 409 -14.38 12.00 -14.12
C ASP A 409 -14.13 11.60 -15.57
N LYS A 410 -15.19 11.31 -16.31
CA LYS A 410 -15.14 10.92 -17.73
C LYS A 410 -14.61 12.01 -18.64
N GLU A 411 -14.77 13.25 -18.23
CA GLU A 411 -14.30 14.45 -18.94
C GLU A 411 -12.78 14.61 -18.84
N LEU A 412 -12.10 13.79 -18.01
CA LEU A 412 -10.65 13.78 -17.79
C LEU A 412 -10.11 15.13 -17.30
N THR A 413 -10.86 15.79 -16.41
CA THR A 413 -10.52 17.10 -15.84
C THR A 413 -9.90 17.00 -14.45
N LYS A 414 -10.23 15.95 -13.69
CA LYS A 414 -9.81 15.77 -12.29
C LYS A 414 -8.83 14.61 -12.15
N ALA A 415 -7.54 14.91 -12.27
CA ALA A 415 -6.49 13.91 -12.08
C ALA A 415 -6.47 13.41 -10.63
N VAL A 416 -6.25 12.10 -10.46
CA VAL A 416 -6.17 11.44 -9.15
C VAL A 416 -4.98 10.47 -9.13
N SER A 417 -4.23 10.48 -8.02
CA SER A 417 -3.15 9.54 -7.76
C SER A 417 -3.51 8.49 -6.72
N GLU A 418 -4.56 8.75 -5.95
CA GLU A 418 -5.12 7.85 -4.94
C GLU A 418 -6.63 8.05 -4.80
N ILE A 419 -7.34 7.02 -4.38
CA ILE A 419 -8.80 7.04 -4.16
C ILE A 419 -9.11 6.51 -2.76
N LYS A 420 -9.85 7.30 -1.97
CA LYS A 420 -10.54 6.78 -0.78
C LYS A 420 -11.80 6.07 -1.25
N LEU A 421 -11.80 4.75 -1.14
CA LEU A 421 -12.86 3.89 -1.64
C LEU A 421 -13.95 3.71 -0.57
N ASP A 422 -14.89 4.64 -0.49
CA ASP A 422 -16.05 4.60 0.41
C ASP A 422 -17.38 4.22 -0.29
N ARG A 423 -17.34 4.07 -1.60
CA ARG A 423 -18.44 3.64 -2.49
C ARG A 423 -17.83 3.14 -3.79
N ASP A 424 -18.65 2.45 -4.60
CA ASP A 424 -18.26 2.06 -5.95
C ASP A 424 -17.78 3.29 -6.72
N THR A 425 -16.57 3.18 -7.24
CA THR A 425 -15.88 4.29 -7.89
C THR A 425 -15.23 3.80 -9.17
N THR A 426 -15.36 4.59 -10.24
CA THR A 426 -14.64 4.32 -11.50
C THR A 426 -13.62 5.41 -11.75
N VAL A 427 -12.41 5.02 -12.14
CA VAL A 427 -11.37 5.93 -12.60
C VAL A 427 -11.11 5.72 -14.09
N TYR A 428 -10.78 6.79 -14.79
CA TYR A 428 -10.70 6.86 -16.25
C TYR A 428 -9.27 7.15 -16.67
N ALA A 429 -8.71 6.34 -17.58
CA ALA A 429 -7.38 6.55 -18.12
C ALA A 429 -7.35 7.71 -19.11
N LYS A 430 -6.40 8.62 -18.93
CA LYS A 430 -6.08 9.64 -19.93
C LYS A 430 -4.88 9.20 -20.78
N TRP A 431 -5.01 9.39 -22.08
CA TRP A 431 -4.01 9.03 -23.05
C TRP A 431 -3.51 10.25 -23.80
N ILE A 432 -2.21 10.29 -24.05
CA ILE A 432 -1.56 11.25 -24.96
C ILE A 432 -1.06 10.46 -26.14
N GLU A 433 -1.40 10.90 -27.35
CA GLU A 433 -0.91 10.28 -28.57
C GLU A 433 0.62 10.31 -28.61
N LYS A 434 1.24 9.17 -28.85
CA LYS A 434 2.70 9.08 -29.02
C LYS A 434 3.04 9.70 -30.37
N THR A 435 3.40 10.96 -30.37
CA THR A 435 4.04 11.57 -31.51
C THR A 435 5.38 10.88 -31.75
N ASP A 436 5.66 10.40 -32.93
CA ASP A 436 7.04 10.02 -33.28
C ASP A 436 7.88 11.30 -33.26
N LEU A 437 8.70 11.43 -32.23
CA LEU A 437 9.50 12.65 -32.03
C LEU A 437 10.73 12.67 -32.90
N GLY A 438 11.04 11.57 -33.60
CA GLY A 438 12.27 11.42 -34.38
C GLY A 438 13.54 11.38 -33.52
N PHE A 439 13.43 11.36 -32.18
CA PHE A 439 14.59 11.36 -31.29
C PHE A 439 14.86 9.98 -30.73
N THR A 440 16.03 9.44 -30.98
CA THR A 440 16.47 8.10 -30.53
C THR A 440 16.83 8.05 -29.06
N ASP A 441 17.09 9.20 -28.44
CA ASP A 441 17.49 9.35 -27.04
C ASP A 441 16.32 9.73 -26.11
N VAL A 442 15.08 9.70 -26.62
CA VAL A 442 13.85 9.92 -25.85
C VAL A 442 13.02 8.66 -25.87
N ALA A 443 13.25 7.81 -24.85
CA ALA A 443 12.53 6.55 -24.73
C ALA A 443 11.01 6.76 -24.63
N ASP A 444 10.22 5.77 -25.05
CA ASP A 444 8.76 5.82 -25.03
C ASP A 444 8.17 6.04 -23.64
N ASN A 445 8.84 5.53 -22.61
CA ASN A 445 8.47 5.71 -21.19
C ASN A 445 9.18 6.89 -20.50
N SER A 446 9.87 7.75 -21.27
CA SER A 446 10.54 8.91 -20.69
C SER A 446 9.52 9.86 -20.03
N PRO A 447 9.75 10.28 -18.76
CA PRO A 447 8.89 11.25 -18.08
C PRO A 447 8.85 12.62 -18.80
N PHE A 448 9.80 12.88 -19.68
CA PHE A 448 9.91 14.11 -20.44
C PHE A 448 9.23 14.06 -21.81
N ARG A 449 8.81 12.85 -22.27
CA ARG A 449 8.36 12.65 -23.66
C ARG A 449 7.20 13.56 -24.06
N ALA A 450 6.19 13.68 -23.23
CA ALA A 450 5.02 14.53 -23.50
C ALA A 450 5.43 16.02 -23.63
N ALA A 451 6.26 16.50 -22.72
CA ALA A 451 6.75 17.88 -22.73
C ALA A 451 7.67 18.15 -23.93
N ILE A 452 8.50 17.18 -24.30
CA ILE A 452 9.37 17.27 -25.48
C ILE A 452 8.52 17.31 -26.76
N GLY A 453 7.52 16.42 -26.89
CA GLY A 453 6.62 16.38 -28.04
C GLY A 453 5.86 17.68 -28.24
N TRP A 454 5.34 18.23 -27.16
CA TRP A 454 4.70 19.55 -27.16
C TRP A 454 5.67 20.65 -27.57
N ALA A 455 6.87 20.72 -26.96
CA ALA A 455 7.84 21.76 -27.26
C ALA A 455 8.33 21.73 -28.70
N VAL A 456 8.41 20.55 -29.29
CA VAL A 456 8.74 20.38 -30.73
C VAL A 456 7.58 20.82 -31.62
N LYS A 457 6.35 20.39 -31.28
CA LYS A 457 5.13 20.76 -32.01
C LYS A 457 4.90 22.28 -32.03
N GLU A 458 5.11 22.94 -30.91
CA GLU A 458 4.98 24.39 -30.76
C GLU A 458 6.21 25.17 -31.31
N GLY A 459 7.20 24.49 -31.90
CA GLY A 459 8.39 25.13 -32.45
C GLY A 459 9.34 25.74 -31.40
N ILE A 460 9.18 25.38 -30.12
CA ILE A 460 10.00 25.89 -29.02
C ILE A 460 11.43 25.36 -29.14
N THR A 461 11.56 24.10 -29.53
CA THR A 461 12.86 23.46 -29.73
C THR A 461 12.80 22.36 -30.82
N ASN A 462 13.91 22.12 -31.51
CA ASN A 462 14.05 21.05 -32.52
C ASN A 462 15.07 19.98 -32.08
N GLY A 463 15.40 19.89 -30.80
CA GLY A 463 16.44 18.99 -30.29
C GLY A 463 17.84 19.60 -30.33
N THR A 464 18.84 18.75 -30.13
CA THR A 464 20.28 19.10 -30.23
C THR A 464 20.87 18.63 -31.55
N SER A 465 20.21 17.68 -32.22
CA SER A 465 20.45 17.25 -33.60
C SER A 465 19.12 16.82 -34.26
N ALA A 466 19.17 16.38 -35.47
CA ALA A 466 18.00 15.83 -36.19
C ALA A 466 17.41 14.57 -35.49
N THR A 467 18.21 13.83 -34.72
CA THR A 467 17.84 12.56 -34.12
C THR A 467 18.04 12.51 -32.60
N THR A 468 18.48 13.60 -31.97
CA THR A 468 18.70 13.65 -30.52
C THR A 468 18.09 14.90 -29.89
N PHE A 469 17.45 14.73 -28.74
CA PHE A 469 16.93 15.83 -27.92
C PHE A 469 17.89 16.20 -26.80
N SER A 470 18.63 15.23 -26.28
CA SER A 470 19.54 15.30 -25.13
C SER A 470 18.83 15.72 -23.83
N PRO A 471 17.80 14.98 -23.38
CA PRO A 471 16.96 15.38 -22.24
C PRO A 471 17.73 15.48 -20.93
N GLY A 472 18.80 14.70 -20.76
CA GLY A 472 19.68 14.69 -19.59
C GLY A 472 20.74 15.80 -19.57
N ASN A 473 20.98 16.50 -20.69
CA ASN A 473 22.02 17.53 -20.74
C ASN A 473 21.59 18.77 -19.98
N THR A 474 22.53 19.40 -19.27
CA THR A 474 22.31 20.66 -18.57
C THR A 474 21.87 21.75 -19.56
N CYS A 475 20.82 22.48 -19.21
CA CYS A 475 20.32 23.62 -19.98
C CYS A 475 21.03 24.90 -19.58
N THR A 476 21.54 25.65 -20.55
CA THR A 476 22.16 26.95 -20.28
C THR A 476 21.12 28.07 -20.18
N THR A 477 21.51 29.21 -19.58
CA THR A 477 20.68 30.42 -19.52
C THR A 477 20.23 30.88 -20.90
N ALA A 478 21.11 30.89 -21.92
CA ALA A 478 20.73 31.24 -23.27
C ALA A 478 19.71 30.26 -23.89
N GLN A 479 19.81 28.99 -23.56
CA GLN A 479 18.87 27.97 -24.07
C GLN A 479 17.47 28.14 -23.46
N ILE A 480 17.35 28.28 -22.12
CA ILE A 480 16.03 28.48 -21.50
C ILE A 480 15.39 29.78 -21.97
N LEU A 481 16.13 30.88 -22.01
CA LEU A 481 15.61 32.16 -22.49
C LEU A 481 15.18 32.10 -23.96
N THR A 482 15.86 31.31 -24.79
CA THR A 482 15.43 31.03 -26.16
C THR A 482 14.14 30.21 -26.23
N PHE A 483 13.98 29.23 -25.36
CA PHE A 483 12.72 28.46 -25.26
C PHE A 483 11.56 29.38 -24.85
N LEU A 484 11.75 30.21 -23.83
CA LEU A 484 10.76 31.17 -23.39
C LEU A 484 10.41 32.21 -24.46
N TRP A 485 11.42 32.75 -25.17
CA TRP A 485 11.23 33.67 -26.28
C TRP A 485 10.40 33.06 -27.40
N ARG A 486 10.70 31.80 -27.80
CA ARG A 486 9.94 31.08 -28.84
C ARG A 486 8.52 30.78 -28.35
N ALA A 487 8.35 30.36 -27.14
CA ALA A 487 7.03 30.11 -26.52
C ALA A 487 6.15 31.38 -26.51
N ASN A 488 6.76 32.56 -26.51
CA ASN A 488 6.07 33.85 -26.62
C ASN A 488 5.97 34.39 -28.05
N GLY A 489 6.13 33.55 -29.07
CA GLY A 489 5.97 33.92 -30.48
C GLY A 489 7.18 34.61 -31.09
N SER A 490 8.37 34.50 -30.48
CA SER A 490 9.64 35.05 -31.02
C SER A 490 9.60 36.56 -31.29
N PRO A 491 9.15 37.43 -30.37
CA PRO A 491 9.01 38.87 -30.62
C PRO A 491 10.35 39.52 -30.88
N ASN A 492 10.35 40.54 -31.73
CA ASN A 492 11.53 41.39 -31.93
C ASN A 492 11.79 42.27 -30.73
N SER A 493 13.04 42.53 -30.42
CA SER A 493 13.46 43.44 -29.37
C SER A 493 14.61 44.34 -29.84
N ASN A 494 14.59 45.59 -29.42
CA ASN A 494 15.66 46.56 -29.71
C ASN A 494 16.59 46.76 -28.49
N ALA A 495 16.37 45.99 -27.40
CA ALA A 495 17.26 46.03 -26.25
C ALA A 495 18.64 45.44 -26.59
N ALA A 496 19.67 45.90 -25.92
CA ALA A 496 21.01 45.36 -26.06
C ALA A 496 21.07 43.93 -25.49
N CYS A 497 21.91 43.08 -26.12
CA CYS A 497 22.14 41.74 -25.58
C CYS A 497 22.86 41.84 -24.19
N PRO A 498 22.32 41.25 -23.12
CA PRO A 498 22.91 41.35 -21.79
C PRO A 498 24.08 40.41 -21.52
N ALA A 499 24.32 39.45 -22.45
CA ALA A 499 25.35 38.45 -22.35
C ALA A 499 26.58 38.78 -23.19
N SER A 500 27.72 38.94 -22.53
CA SER A 500 28.98 39.29 -23.17
C SER A 500 29.63 38.18 -23.98
N ASP A 501 29.21 36.95 -23.72
CA ASP A 501 29.71 35.74 -24.37
C ASP A 501 28.83 35.28 -25.57
N VAL A 502 27.84 36.10 -26.00
CA VAL A 502 26.91 35.77 -27.08
C VAL A 502 27.03 36.78 -28.20
N ALA A 503 27.67 36.41 -29.30
CA ALA A 503 27.84 37.25 -30.46
C ALA A 503 26.49 37.50 -31.20
N GLU A 504 26.36 38.59 -31.94
CA GLU A 504 25.17 38.96 -32.75
C GLU A 504 24.77 37.88 -33.76
N THR A 505 25.74 37.10 -34.21
CA THR A 505 25.52 35.97 -35.13
C THR A 505 25.00 34.71 -34.45
N SER A 506 24.97 34.71 -33.13
CA SER A 506 24.50 33.56 -32.36
C SER A 506 22.99 33.36 -32.50
N PRO A 507 22.50 32.10 -32.63
CA PRO A 507 21.08 31.81 -32.66
C PRO A 507 20.35 32.21 -31.34
N PHE A 508 21.07 32.50 -30.27
CA PHE A 508 20.53 32.92 -28.99
C PHE A 508 20.40 34.44 -28.85
N TYR A 509 21.06 35.20 -29.70
CA TYR A 509 21.20 36.67 -29.56
C TYR A 509 19.86 37.38 -29.43
N LYS A 510 18.93 37.16 -30.36
CA LYS A 510 17.59 37.80 -30.34
C LYS A 510 16.78 37.48 -29.09
N ALA A 511 16.87 36.24 -28.62
CA ALA A 511 16.19 35.81 -27.41
C ALA A 511 16.74 36.50 -26.16
N LEU A 512 18.06 36.71 -26.10
CA LEU A 512 18.69 37.45 -24.98
C LEU A 512 18.39 38.93 -25.03
N CYS A 513 18.32 39.57 -26.20
CA CYS A 513 17.84 40.95 -26.32
C CYS A 513 16.41 41.09 -25.77
N TRP A 514 15.51 40.20 -26.15
CA TRP A 514 14.15 40.15 -25.62
C TRP A 514 14.13 39.86 -24.10
N ALA A 515 14.99 38.97 -23.62
CA ALA A 515 15.08 38.69 -22.18
C ALA A 515 15.51 39.91 -21.36
N ASN A 516 16.40 40.77 -21.91
CA ASN A 516 16.76 42.04 -21.30
C ASN A 516 15.56 43.02 -21.28
N GLU A 517 14.83 43.12 -22.38
CA GLU A 517 13.61 43.96 -22.45
C GLU A 517 12.56 43.54 -21.40
N LYS A 518 12.44 42.24 -21.14
CA LYS A 518 11.50 41.67 -20.17
C LYS A 518 12.05 41.58 -18.75
N ASP A 519 13.19 42.16 -18.48
CA ASP A 519 13.88 42.12 -17.18
C ASP A 519 14.10 40.69 -16.65
N LEU A 520 14.23 39.70 -17.57
CA LEU A 520 14.57 38.32 -17.18
C LEU A 520 16.08 38.20 -16.92
N MET A 521 16.89 38.84 -17.74
CA MET A 521 18.33 38.88 -17.64
C MET A 521 18.85 40.25 -18.08
N THR A 522 19.47 40.99 -17.17
CA THR A 522 20.00 42.31 -17.44
C THR A 522 21.52 42.34 -17.61
N LYS A 523 22.22 41.32 -17.10
CA LYS A 523 23.66 41.14 -17.19
C LYS A 523 24.03 39.70 -16.89
N GLY A 524 25.05 39.15 -17.57
CA GLY A 524 25.61 37.82 -17.26
C GLY A 524 26.22 37.14 -18.47
N SER A 525 26.27 35.81 -18.40
CA SER A 525 26.77 34.90 -19.45
C SER A 525 25.65 33.98 -19.91
N GLY A 526 25.50 33.86 -21.23
CA GLY A 526 24.53 32.97 -21.84
C GLY A 526 24.90 31.48 -21.66
N SER A 527 26.17 31.17 -21.49
CA SER A 527 26.68 29.81 -21.28
C SER A 527 26.54 29.30 -19.83
N THR A 528 26.19 30.16 -18.88
CA THR A 528 25.96 29.75 -17.49
C THR A 528 24.86 28.68 -17.39
N PRO A 529 25.10 27.56 -16.68
CA PRO A 529 24.07 26.56 -16.42
C PRO A 529 22.88 27.20 -15.69
N CYS A 530 21.67 26.92 -16.17
CA CYS A 530 20.45 27.45 -15.56
C CYS A 530 20.11 26.65 -14.30
N THR A 531 20.00 27.34 -13.15
CA THR A 531 19.54 26.72 -11.90
C THR A 531 18.03 26.60 -11.85
N ARG A 532 17.53 25.76 -10.95
CA ARG A 532 16.09 25.57 -10.73
C ARG A 532 15.43 26.86 -10.25
N ALA A 533 16.08 27.59 -9.34
CA ALA A 533 15.62 28.89 -8.89
C ALA A 533 15.53 29.91 -10.04
N ALA A 534 16.54 29.98 -10.90
CA ALA A 534 16.52 30.85 -12.06
C ALA A 534 15.39 30.50 -13.03
N ALA A 535 15.20 29.20 -13.31
CA ALA A 535 14.16 28.74 -14.25
C ALA A 535 12.74 29.16 -13.79
N VAL A 536 12.38 28.91 -12.54
CA VAL A 536 11.05 29.31 -12.03
C VAL A 536 10.92 30.82 -11.89
N THR A 537 12.02 31.53 -11.62
CA THR A 537 12.04 33.02 -11.55
C THR A 537 11.73 33.64 -12.92
N TYR A 538 12.27 33.08 -13.99
CA TYR A 538 11.96 33.56 -15.36
C TYR A 538 10.48 33.36 -15.70
N LEU A 539 9.91 32.22 -15.37
CA LEU A 539 8.49 31.93 -15.58
C LEU A 539 7.59 32.86 -14.76
N TRP A 540 7.91 33.02 -13.46
CA TRP A 540 7.18 33.90 -12.57
C TRP A 540 7.21 35.38 -13.03
N LYS A 541 8.36 35.86 -13.48
CA LYS A 541 8.50 37.20 -14.05
C LYS A 541 7.63 37.39 -15.30
N LEU A 542 7.61 36.40 -16.20
CA LEU A 542 6.76 36.42 -17.39
C LEU A 542 5.27 36.39 -17.05
N ALA A 543 4.89 35.77 -15.94
CA ALA A 543 3.53 35.82 -15.39
C ALA A 543 3.17 37.15 -14.69
N GLY A 544 4.05 38.16 -14.74
CA GLY A 544 3.82 39.47 -14.13
C GLY A 544 4.21 39.56 -12.66
N SER A 545 5.03 38.67 -12.18
CA SER A 545 5.55 38.64 -10.79
C SER A 545 4.44 38.70 -9.72
N PRO A 546 3.42 37.84 -9.75
CA PRO A 546 2.34 37.84 -8.78
C PRO A 546 2.87 37.71 -7.35
N LYS A 547 2.29 38.46 -6.41
CA LYS A 547 2.66 38.37 -5.00
C LYS A 547 2.18 37.07 -4.41
N MET A 548 3.10 36.34 -3.79
CA MET A 548 2.84 35.03 -3.18
C MET A 548 3.06 35.08 -1.66
N SER A 549 2.26 34.30 -0.92
CA SER A 549 2.56 33.99 0.47
C SER A 549 3.70 32.99 0.52
N VAL A 550 4.85 33.43 1.07
CA VAL A 550 6.03 32.57 1.16
C VAL A 550 5.92 31.67 2.40
N ASN A 551 5.02 30.68 2.36
CA ASN A 551 4.97 29.55 3.30
C ASN A 551 5.50 28.30 2.59
N SER A 552 6.83 28.24 2.44
CA SER A 552 7.45 27.11 1.76
C SER A 552 7.53 25.91 2.71
N SER A 553 7.07 24.74 2.24
CA SER A 553 7.39 23.44 2.88
C SER A 553 8.85 23.03 2.65
N PHE A 554 9.59 23.76 1.79
CA PHE A 554 10.98 23.47 1.46
C PHE A 554 11.95 24.12 2.45
N THR A 555 12.75 23.29 3.09
CA THR A 555 13.74 23.72 4.09
C THR A 555 14.90 24.49 3.48
N ASP A 556 15.15 24.33 2.19
CA ASP A 556 16.20 24.96 1.40
C ASP A 556 15.76 26.23 0.65
N VAL A 557 14.52 26.72 0.91
CA VAL A 557 13.98 27.97 0.36
C VAL A 557 13.63 28.93 1.50
N PRO A 558 14.63 29.69 2.02
CA PRO A 558 14.36 30.73 3.04
C PRO A 558 13.36 31.75 2.51
N ALA A 559 12.46 32.23 3.38
CA ALA A 559 11.47 33.26 3.01
C ALA A 559 12.10 34.57 2.53
N SER A 560 13.36 34.84 2.92
CA SER A 560 14.15 36.00 2.49
C SER A 560 14.88 35.81 1.16
N ALA A 561 14.82 34.64 0.54
CA ALA A 561 15.50 34.42 -0.74
C ALA A 561 14.79 35.16 -1.88
N ASP A 562 15.55 35.75 -2.79
CA ASP A 562 15.04 36.55 -3.90
C ASP A 562 14.09 35.75 -4.81
N PHE A 563 14.28 34.44 -4.85
CA PHE A 563 13.47 33.47 -5.63
C PHE A 563 12.32 32.85 -4.83
N ALA A 564 12.14 33.19 -3.54
CA ALA A 564 11.15 32.52 -2.70
C ALA A 564 9.71 32.67 -3.21
N GLN A 565 9.33 33.86 -3.70
CA GLN A 565 8.02 34.09 -4.29
C GLN A 565 7.82 33.32 -5.61
N ALA A 566 8.88 33.24 -6.42
CA ALA A 566 8.85 32.49 -7.68
C ALA A 566 8.69 30.97 -7.43
N VAL A 567 9.35 30.45 -6.41
CA VAL A 567 9.18 29.04 -6.01
C VAL A 567 7.75 28.79 -5.50
N ALA A 568 7.22 29.63 -4.62
CA ALA A 568 5.86 29.51 -4.10
C ALA A 568 4.83 29.54 -5.24
N TRP A 569 4.98 30.45 -6.18
CA TRP A 569 4.14 30.56 -7.37
C TRP A 569 4.25 29.29 -8.25
N ALA A 570 5.46 28.81 -8.52
CA ALA A 570 5.67 27.64 -9.37
C ALA A 570 5.06 26.36 -8.78
N VAL A 571 5.01 26.25 -7.45
CA VAL A 571 4.33 25.15 -6.76
C VAL A 571 2.81 25.30 -6.84
N GLU A 572 2.29 26.51 -6.60
CA GLU A 572 0.84 26.78 -6.66
C GLU A 572 0.28 26.56 -8.08
N GLN A 573 1.05 26.94 -9.11
CA GLN A 573 0.68 26.73 -10.51
C GLN A 573 0.98 25.30 -11.01
N GLY A 574 1.44 24.40 -10.15
CA GLY A 574 1.75 23.02 -10.54
C GLY A 574 2.95 22.85 -11.48
N VAL A 575 3.75 23.92 -11.68
CA VAL A 575 4.96 23.88 -12.54
C VAL A 575 5.98 22.91 -11.98
N THR A 576 6.10 22.83 -10.65
CA THR A 576 7.01 21.93 -9.94
C THR A 576 6.52 21.61 -8.54
N ASN A 577 6.87 20.42 -8.03
CA ASN A 577 6.59 19.99 -6.65
C ASN A 577 7.89 19.86 -5.81
N GLY A 578 9.00 20.47 -6.26
CA GLY A 578 10.31 20.25 -5.64
C GLY A 578 11.02 19.01 -6.17
N VAL A 579 12.11 18.65 -5.52
CA VAL A 579 12.83 17.37 -5.74
C VAL A 579 12.45 16.33 -4.70
N SER A 580 11.91 16.78 -3.55
CA SER A 580 11.28 15.99 -2.51
C SER A 580 10.17 16.82 -1.84
N ALA A 581 9.47 16.24 -0.87
CA ALA A 581 8.44 16.97 -0.11
C ALA A 581 9.00 18.15 0.70
N SER A 582 10.30 18.13 1.04
CA SER A 582 10.96 19.13 1.88
C SER A 582 12.09 19.89 1.19
N GLU A 583 12.42 19.57 -0.07
CA GLU A 583 13.54 20.18 -0.80
C GLU A 583 13.13 20.63 -2.20
N PHE A 584 13.47 21.86 -2.53
CA PHE A 584 13.34 22.42 -3.88
C PHE A 584 14.60 22.28 -4.71
N ALA A 585 15.77 22.28 -4.08
CA ALA A 585 17.12 22.29 -4.66
C ALA A 585 17.37 23.51 -5.56
N PRO A 586 17.29 24.76 -5.03
CA PRO A 586 17.33 26.00 -5.81
C PRO A 586 18.58 26.15 -6.67
N ASP A 587 19.74 25.74 -6.18
CA ASP A 587 21.05 25.89 -6.84
C ASP A 587 21.36 24.73 -7.80
N SER A 588 20.58 23.67 -7.79
CA SER A 588 20.75 22.56 -8.72
C SER A 588 20.46 23.00 -10.16
N THR A 589 21.30 22.60 -11.10
CA THR A 589 21.12 22.89 -12.51
C THR A 589 19.97 22.08 -13.11
N CYS A 590 19.20 22.69 -13.99
CA CYS A 590 18.14 22.02 -14.74
C CYS A 590 18.68 21.33 -15.98
N THR A 591 18.15 20.16 -16.26
CA THR A 591 18.35 19.50 -17.57
C THR A 591 17.35 20.05 -18.60
N ARG A 592 17.65 19.83 -19.89
CA ARG A 592 16.77 20.22 -21.00
C ARG A 592 15.38 19.60 -20.86
N GLY A 593 15.29 18.32 -20.45
CA GLY A 593 14.03 17.64 -20.19
C GLY A 593 13.23 18.30 -19.07
N GLN A 594 13.87 18.71 -17.98
CA GLN A 594 13.21 19.42 -16.88
C GLN A 594 12.70 20.80 -17.31
N ILE A 595 13.50 21.55 -18.07
CA ILE A 595 13.10 22.90 -18.53
C ILE A 595 11.85 22.81 -19.43
N VAL A 596 11.83 21.93 -20.45
CA VAL A 596 10.64 21.80 -21.28
C VAL A 596 9.43 21.29 -20.51
N THR A 597 9.64 20.53 -19.43
CA THR A 597 8.55 20.11 -18.55
C THR A 597 7.98 21.28 -17.74
N PHE A 598 8.82 22.18 -17.25
CA PHE A 598 8.35 23.39 -16.56
C PHE A 598 7.55 24.29 -17.50
N LEU A 599 8.03 24.50 -18.73
CA LEU A 599 7.29 25.26 -19.74
C LEU A 599 5.96 24.59 -20.11
N TYR A 600 5.98 23.28 -20.33
CA TYR A 600 4.81 22.48 -20.67
C TYR A 600 3.70 22.62 -19.60
N ARG A 601 4.07 22.48 -18.33
CA ARG A 601 3.12 22.63 -17.23
C ARG A 601 2.60 24.05 -17.03
N ASN A 602 3.43 25.03 -17.34
CA ASN A 602 3.07 26.45 -17.21
C ASN A 602 2.18 26.97 -18.34
N LEU A 603 2.23 26.37 -19.53
CA LEU A 603 1.60 26.92 -20.75
C LEU A 603 0.46 26.04 -21.28
N LEU A 604 0.08 24.99 -20.54
CA LEU A 604 -0.98 24.06 -20.95
C LEU A 604 -2.37 24.39 -20.37
N ASP A 605 -2.56 25.54 -19.75
CA ASP A 605 -3.89 26.00 -19.30
C ASP A 605 -4.75 26.57 -20.44
#